data_69c30fb8adc76cd1ca593a70aa75446b
#
_entry.id   69c30fb8adc76cd1ca593a70aa75446b
#
_cell.length_a   1.000
_cell.length_b   1.000
_cell.length_c   1.000
_cell.angle_alpha   90.00
_cell.angle_beta   90.00
_cell.angle_gamma   90.00
#
_symmetry.space_group_name_H-M   'P 1'
#
loop_
_entity.id
_entity.type
_entity.pdbx_description
1 polymer ?
#
loop_
_entity_poly.entity_id
_entity_poly.type
_entity_poly.pdbx_seq_one_letter_code
_entity_poly.pdbx_strand_id
1 'polypeptide(L)'
;GGRRVALRPEMTPTLARMAGGAAATLRRPSRWFAINEQYRFERPQKGRQRAFTQFTLDVLGEPSAGADAEVVSCFVAALERCGLTEADVRVRLSDRRIWTRFLDLMGVDRADQTECLSAIDKMDRLSPEKLAGRIEPVLGEGTADFLARVEEFRSLRGEGELLPFL
;
A
#
# COMPACT_ATOMS: atom_id res chain seq x y z
N GLY A 1 -23.50 15.32 -28.76
CA GLY A 1 -23.58 14.70 -27.62
C GLY A 1 -23.04 15.15 -26.32
N GLY A 2 -22.96 16.12 -25.64
CA GLY A 2 -22.79 16.66 -24.32
C GLY A 2 -22.22 15.80 -23.16
N ARG A 3 -21.60 14.66 -23.42
CA ARG A 3 -20.99 13.84 -22.35
C ARG A 3 -19.64 14.42 -21.93
N ARG A 4 -19.48 14.65 -20.64
CA ARG A 4 -18.18 14.97 -20.06
C ARG A 4 -17.36 13.68 -19.96
N VAL A 5 -16.15 13.72 -20.51
CA VAL A 5 -15.18 12.62 -20.47
C VAL A 5 -13.88 13.09 -19.85
N ALA A 6 -13.14 12.18 -19.24
CA ALA A 6 -11.81 12.44 -18.72
C ALA A 6 -10.86 11.30 -19.12
N LEU A 7 -9.58 11.61 -19.23
CA LEU A 7 -8.54 10.60 -19.36
C LEU A 7 -8.44 9.82 -18.05
N ARG A 8 -8.31 8.49 -18.14
CA ARG A 8 -8.29 7.64 -16.95
C ARG A 8 -6.98 7.77 -16.18
N PRO A 9 -7.01 8.03 -14.87
CA PRO A 9 -5.81 8.06 -14.05
C PRO A 9 -5.40 6.68 -13.52
N GLU A 10 -6.29 5.68 -13.59
CA GLU A 10 -6.10 4.30 -13.12
C GLU A 10 -7.17 3.35 -13.71
N MET A 11 -6.91 2.04 -13.61
CA MET A 11 -7.85 1.01 -14.10
C MET A 11 -8.85 0.53 -13.04
N THR A 12 -8.56 0.66 -11.76
CA THR A 12 -9.36 0.11 -10.66
C THR A 12 -10.86 0.40 -10.75
N PRO A 13 -11.32 1.66 -11.00
CA PRO A 13 -12.75 1.93 -11.13
C PRO A 13 -13.39 1.25 -12.35
N THR A 14 -12.63 1.05 -13.42
CA THR A 14 -13.12 0.35 -14.62
C THR A 14 -13.25 -1.14 -14.35
N LEU A 15 -12.24 -1.76 -13.76
CA LEU A 15 -12.26 -3.16 -13.34
C LEU A 15 -13.40 -3.44 -12.35
N ALA A 16 -13.57 -2.57 -11.35
CA ALA A 16 -14.67 -2.70 -10.38
C ALA A 16 -16.05 -2.68 -11.05
N ARG A 17 -16.27 -1.80 -12.03
CA ARG A 17 -17.54 -1.76 -12.80
C ARG A 17 -17.72 -3.01 -13.65
N MET A 18 -16.67 -3.51 -14.29
CA MET A 18 -16.72 -4.73 -15.11
C MET A 18 -17.03 -5.94 -14.22
N ALA A 19 -16.31 -6.09 -13.11
CA ALA A 19 -16.53 -7.17 -12.14
C ALA A 19 -17.94 -7.09 -11.53
N GLY A 20 -18.40 -5.90 -11.15
CA GLY A 20 -19.75 -5.67 -10.61
C GLY A 20 -20.83 -6.02 -11.62
N GLY A 21 -20.67 -5.63 -12.89
CA GLY A 21 -21.61 -5.98 -13.96
C GLY A 21 -21.66 -7.48 -14.26
N ALA A 22 -20.59 -8.21 -14.03
CA ALA A 22 -20.50 -9.66 -14.24
C ALA A 22 -20.61 -10.47 -12.94
N ALA A 23 -20.92 -9.84 -11.80
CA ALA A 23 -20.80 -10.43 -10.46
C ALA A 23 -21.56 -11.77 -10.29
N ALA A 24 -22.69 -11.93 -10.95
CA ALA A 24 -23.50 -13.15 -10.90
C ALA A 24 -22.89 -14.33 -11.68
N THR A 25 -22.06 -14.05 -12.67
CA THR A 25 -21.45 -15.07 -13.55
C THR A 25 -19.95 -15.17 -13.42
N LEU A 26 -19.34 -14.23 -12.70
CA LEU A 26 -17.90 -14.19 -12.50
C LEU A 26 -17.46 -15.38 -11.64
N ARG A 27 -16.58 -16.21 -12.22
CA ARG A 27 -15.97 -17.33 -11.49
C ARG A 27 -15.03 -16.78 -10.39
N ARG A 28 -15.09 -17.32 -9.21
CA ARG A 28 -14.26 -16.92 -8.07
C ARG A 28 -13.34 -18.05 -7.61
N PRO A 29 -12.07 -17.77 -7.32
CA PRO A 29 -11.38 -16.50 -7.53
C PRO A 29 -11.15 -16.22 -9.02
N SER A 30 -11.27 -14.95 -9.42
CA SER A 30 -10.90 -14.50 -10.77
C SER A 30 -9.58 -13.75 -10.71
N ARG A 31 -8.69 -14.06 -11.63
CA ARG A 31 -7.36 -13.45 -11.78
C ARG A 31 -7.34 -12.65 -13.05
N TRP A 32 -7.23 -11.34 -12.92
CA TRP A 32 -7.21 -10.43 -14.04
C TRP A 32 -5.91 -9.65 -14.09
N PHE A 33 -5.50 -9.28 -15.28
CA PHE A 33 -4.44 -8.31 -15.47
C PHE A 33 -4.82 -7.32 -16.57
N ALA A 34 -4.19 -6.15 -16.53
CA ALA A 34 -4.32 -5.16 -17.58
C ALA A 34 -2.97 -4.46 -17.81
N ILE A 35 -2.67 -4.18 -19.08
CA ILE A 35 -1.54 -3.35 -19.49
C ILE A 35 -2.10 -2.25 -20.37
N ASN A 36 -2.08 -1.02 -19.89
CA ASN A 36 -2.63 0.11 -20.64
C ASN A 36 -2.09 1.45 -20.17
N GLU A 37 -2.29 2.48 -20.97
CA GLU A 37 -1.92 3.85 -20.64
C GLU A 37 -2.83 4.43 -19.57
N GLN A 38 -2.19 5.13 -18.62
CA GLN A 38 -2.80 5.95 -17.60
C GLN A 38 -2.36 7.40 -17.76
N TYR A 39 -3.18 8.34 -17.29
CA TYR A 39 -2.93 9.76 -17.47
C TYR A 39 -3.09 10.48 -16.14
N ARG A 40 -2.00 11.13 -15.65
CA ARG A 40 -2.01 11.89 -14.40
C ARG A 40 -1.37 13.25 -14.61
N PHE A 41 -2.03 14.27 -14.08
CA PHE A 41 -1.46 15.61 -14.07
C PHE A 41 -0.48 15.73 -12.88
N GLU A 42 0.68 15.13 -13.06
CA GLU A 42 1.75 15.17 -12.06
C GLU A 42 2.80 16.22 -12.43
N ARG A 43 3.53 16.71 -11.42
CA ARG A 43 4.68 17.57 -11.64
C ARG A 43 5.75 16.74 -12.36
N PRO A 44 6.23 17.18 -13.55
CA PRO A 44 7.27 16.46 -14.27
C PRO A 44 8.54 16.32 -13.43
N GLN A 45 9.06 15.09 -13.34
CA GLN A 45 10.34 14.80 -12.71
C GLN A 45 10.90 13.50 -13.29
N LYS A 46 12.18 13.19 -13.00
CA LYS A 46 12.83 11.97 -13.50
C LYS A 46 12.00 10.75 -13.13
N GLY A 47 11.66 9.90 -14.12
CA GLY A 47 10.87 8.69 -13.93
C GLY A 47 9.36 8.90 -13.78
N ARG A 48 8.84 10.15 -13.84
CA ARG A 48 7.40 10.42 -13.84
C ARG A 48 6.96 11.12 -15.12
N GLN A 49 6.04 10.48 -15.82
CA GLN A 49 5.40 10.98 -17.03
C GLN A 49 3.92 11.22 -16.77
N ARG A 50 3.31 12.12 -17.55
CA ARG A 50 1.86 12.39 -17.48
C ARG A 50 1.03 11.32 -18.19
N ALA A 51 1.61 10.67 -19.19
CA ALA A 51 1.10 9.48 -19.85
C ALA A 51 2.12 8.35 -19.64
N PHE A 52 1.70 7.23 -19.10
CA PHE A 52 2.58 6.09 -18.79
C PHE A 52 1.82 4.78 -18.88
N THR A 53 2.51 3.72 -19.26
CA THR A 53 1.97 2.37 -19.25
C THR A 53 2.02 1.80 -17.84
N GLN A 54 0.90 1.24 -17.40
CA GLN A 54 0.78 0.56 -16.11
C GLN A 54 0.39 -0.89 -16.31
N PHE A 55 1.12 -1.78 -15.63
CA PHE A 55 0.72 -3.18 -15.44
C PHE A 55 -0.06 -3.28 -14.14
N THR A 56 -1.25 -3.84 -14.20
CA THR A 56 -2.17 -4.01 -13.07
C THR A 56 -2.50 -5.47 -12.92
N LEU A 57 -2.51 -5.98 -11.70
CA LEU A 57 -2.90 -7.33 -11.33
C LEU A 57 -4.02 -7.25 -10.29
N ASP A 58 -5.05 -8.08 -10.47
CA ASP A 58 -6.20 -8.13 -9.56
C ASP A 58 -6.62 -9.58 -9.32
N VAL A 59 -6.81 -9.95 -8.05
CA VAL A 59 -7.45 -11.18 -7.63
C VAL A 59 -8.79 -10.83 -6.99
N LEU A 60 -9.87 -11.33 -7.57
CA LEU A 60 -11.23 -10.99 -7.17
C LEU A 60 -11.91 -12.19 -6.51
N GLY A 61 -12.48 -11.96 -5.31
CA GLY A 61 -13.27 -12.97 -4.60
C GLY A 61 -12.44 -13.95 -3.78
N GLU A 62 -11.20 -13.60 -3.41
CA GLU A 62 -10.33 -14.35 -2.50
C GLU A 62 -9.76 -13.39 -1.46
N PRO A 63 -10.23 -13.42 -0.18
CA PRO A 63 -9.83 -12.48 0.86
C PRO A 63 -8.58 -12.92 1.65
N SER A 64 -7.96 -14.05 1.30
CA SER A 64 -6.83 -14.59 2.07
C SER A 64 -5.52 -13.87 1.78
N ALA A 65 -4.59 -13.93 2.74
CA ALA A 65 -3.20 -13.50 2.55
C ALA A 65 -2.49 -14.27 1.41
N GLY A 66 -2.99 -15.46 1.05
CA GLY A 66 -2.51 -16.22 -0.09
C GLY A 66 -2.73 -15.49 -1.41
N ALA A 67 -3.84 -14.78 -1.58
CA ALA A 67 -4.07 -13.95 -2.77
C ALA A 67 -3.11 -12.78 -2.85
N ASP A 68 -2.81 -12.12 -1.73
CA ASP A 68 -1.82 -11.05 -1.67
C ASP A 68 -0.42 -11.58 -2.04
N ALA A 69 -0.05 -12.74 -1.50
CA ALA A 69 1.23 -13.40 -1.82
C ALA A 69 1.32 -13.78 -3.31
N GLU A 70 0.23 -14.25 -3.90
CA GLU A 70 0.16 -14.58 -5.34
C GLU A 70 0.39 -13.34 -6.20
N VAL A 71 -0.25 -12.21 -5.89
CA VAL A 71 -0.08 -10.95 -6.62
C VAL A 71 1.37 -10.46 -6.50
N VAL A 72 1.94 -10.47 -5.30
CA VAL A 72 3.34 -10.07 -5.07
C VAL A 72 4.30 -10.96 -5.85
N SER A 73 4.11 -12.30 -5.80
CA SER A 73 4.95 -13.25 -6.53
C SER A 73 4.88 -13.05 -8.04
N CYS A 74 3.69 -12.82 -8.57
CA CYS A 74 3.50 -12.52 -9.98
C CYS A 74 4.21 -11.22 -10.40
N PHE A 75 4.15 -10.20 -9.56
CA PHE A 75 4.83 -8.93 -9.79
C PHE A 75 6.36 -9.09 -9.77
N VAL A 76 6.90 -9.81 -8.78
CA VAL A 76 8.34 -10.11 -8.71
C VAL A 76 8.78 -10.87 -9.96
N ALA A 77 8.06 -11.93 -10.35
CA ALA A 77 8.38 -12.70 -11.56
C ALA A 77 8.35 -11.83 -12.84
N ALA A 78 7.47 -10.83 -12.91
CA ALA A 78 7.45 -9.89 -14.03
C ALA A 78 8.70 -8.99 -14.04
N LEU A 79 9.16 -8.51 -12.88
CA LEU A 79 10.38 -7.72 -12.76
C LEU A 79 11.62 -8.53 -13.14
N GLU A 80 11.72 -9.78 -12.69
CA GLU A 80 12.81 -10.70 -13.06
C GLU A 80 12.86 -10.94 -14.57
N ARG A 81 11.71 -11.09 -15.23
CA ARG A 81 11.63 -11.21 -16.70
C ARG A 81 12.03 -9.93 -17.44
N CYS A 82 11.95 -8.78 -16.77
CA CYS A 82 12.50 -7.52 -17.27
C CYS A 82 14.01 -7.39 -17.02
N GLY A 83 14.66 -8.41 -16.45
CA GLY A 83 16.10 -8.43 -16.17
C GLY A 83 16.48 -7.77 -14.85
N LEU A 84 15.53 -7.43 -13.99
CA LEU A 84 15.79 -6.89 -12.66
C LEU A 84 16.06 -8.01 -11.66
N THR A 85 16.93 -7.73 -10.69
CA THR A 85 17.37 -8.67 -9.66
C THR A 85 17.08 -8.16 -8.27
N GLU A 86 17.35 -8.94 -7.23
CA GLU A 86 17.29 -8.53 -5.83
C GLU A 86 18.21 -7.35 -5.48
N ALA A 87 19.24 -7.09 -6.31
CA ALA A 87 20.10 -5.91 -6.16
C ALA A 87 19.42 -4.62 -6.66
N ASP A 88 18.46 -4.73 -7.58
CA ASP A 88 17.80 -3.61 -8.23
C ASP A 88 16.49 -3.21 -7.54
N VAL A 89 15.78 -4.19 -6.97
CA VAL A 89 14.44 -4.00 -6.42
C VAL A 89 14.29 -4.61 -5.04
N ARG A 90 13.52 -3.91 -4.19
CA ARG A 90 13.11 -4.39 -2.88
C ARG A 90 11.61 -4.28 -2.74
N VAL A 91 10.93 -5.39 -2.42
CA VAL A 91 9.51 -5.40 -2.11
C VAL A 91 9.34 -5.03 -0.63
N ARG A 92 8.57 -3.97 -0.37
CA ARG A 92 8.17 -3.57 0.99
C ARG A 92 6.69 -3.89 1.16
N LEU A 93 6.38 -4.75 2.11
CA LEU A 93 5.00 -5.09 2.44
C LEU A 93 4.56 -4.29 3.67
N SER A 94 3.32 -3.83 3.64
CA SER A 94 2.69 -3.21 4.80
C SER A 94 1.26 -3.75 4.92
N ASP A 95 0.95 -4.32 6.06
CA ASP A 95 -0.39 -4.80 6.38
C ASP A 95 -0.99 -3.93 7.49
N ARG A 96 -2.13 -3.33 7.21
CA ARG A 96 -2.83 -2.47 8.18
C ARG A 96 -3.23 -3.24 9.45
N ARG A 97 -3.51 -4.53 9.36
CA ARG A 97 -3.85 -5.38 10.52
C ARG A 97 -2.68 -5.48 11.50
N ILE A 98 -1.47 -5.63 10.98
CA ILE A 98 -0.25 -5.67 11.79
C ILE A 98 -0.04 -4.33 12.48
N TRP A 99 -0.16 -3.22 11.76
CA TRP A 99 -0.06 -1.88 12.34
C TRP A 99 -1.15 -1.59 13.38
N THR A 100 -2.38 -2.01 13.14
CA THR A 100 -3.46 -1.88 14.12
C THR A 100 -3.14 -2.66 15.38
N ARG A 101 -2.65 -3.90 15.25
CA ARG A 101 -2.22 -4.71 16.39
C ARG A 101 -1.08 -4.06 17.16
N PHE A 102 -0.09 -3.52 16.46
CA PHE A 102 1.00 -2.77 17.07
C PHE A 102 0.47 -1.56 17.88
N LEU A 103 -0.44 -0.77 17.31
CA LEU A 103 -1.05 0.37 18.00
C LEU A 103 -1.88 -0.04 19.22
N ASP A 104 -2.60 -1.16 19.14
CA ASP A 104 -3.33 -1.74 20.28
C ASP A 104 -2.35 -2.11 21.42
N LEU A 105 -1.20 -2.72 21.10
CA LEU A 105 -0.15 -3.06 22.06
C LEU A 105 0.51 -1.84 22.69
N MET A 106 0.62 -0.74 21.93
CA MET A 106 1.10 0.54 22.42
C MET A 106 0.07 1.31 23.24
N GLY A 107 -1.15 0.76 23.42
CA GLY A 107 -2.22 1.40 24.17
C GLY A 107 -2.86 2.60 23.48
N VAL A 108 -2.71 2.72 22.15
CA VAL A 108 -3.30 3.83 21.39
C VAL A 108 -4.79 3.59 21.21
N ASP A 109 -5.59 4.53 21.67
CA ASP A 109 -7.06 4.48 21.53
C ASP A 109 -7.48 4.41 20.06
N ARG A 110 -8.52 3.64 19.78
CA ARG A 110 -9.02 3.43 18.40
C ARG A 110 -9.39 4.72 17.67
N ALA A 111 -9.84 5.72 18.39
CA ALA A 111 -10.13 7.03 17.82
C ALA A 111 -8.88 7.71 17.23
N ASP A 112 -7.73 7.45 17.84
CA ASP A 112 -6.44 8.08 17.52
C ASP A 112 -5.59 7.27 16.55
N GLN A 113 -5.91 5.99 16.38
CA GLN A 113 -5.16 5.09 15.48
C GLN A 113 -5.11 5.58 14.04
N THR A 114 -6.17 6.25 13.58
CA THR A 114 -6.21 6.79 12.20
C THR A 114 -5.14 7.86 11.97
N GLU A 115 -4.94 8.76 12.94
CA GLU A 115 -3.92 9.80 12.82
C GLU A 115 -2.51 9.21 12.97
N CYS A 116 -2.31 8.26 13.88
CA CYS A 116 -1.06 7.52 14.04
C CYS A 116 -0.69 6.80 12.74
N LEU A 117 -1.61 6.07 12.11
CA LEU A 117 -1.39 5.40 10.83
C LEU A 117 -1.06 6.40 9.71
N SER A 118 -1.78 7.53 9.68
CA SER A 118 -1.51 8.61 8.71
C SER A 118 -0.12 9.24 8.89
N ALA A 119 0.38 9.31 10.11
CA ALA A 119 1.73 9.77 10.41
C ALA A 119 2.78 8.74 9.98
N ILE A 120 2.56 7.47 10.31
CA ILE A 120 3.43 6.34 9.91
C ILE A 120 3.58 6.29 8.38
N ASP A 121 2.50 6.41 7.63
CA ASP A 121 2.52 6.41 6.15
C ASP A 121 3.37 7.55 5.54
N LYS A 122 3.61 8.60 6.30
CA LYS A 122 4.35 9.79 5.86
C LYS A 122 5.76 9.91 6.44
N MET A 123 6.16 8.97 7.32
CA MET A 123 7.46 9.03 8.01
C MET A 123 8.63 9.24 7.07
N ASP A 124 8.67 8.52 5.95
CA ASP A 124 9.76 8.61 4.97
C ASP A 124 9.82 9.98 4.23
N ARG A 125 8.83 10.84 4.42
CA ARG A 125 8.68 12.13 3.70
C ARG A 125 8.69 13.34 4.61
N LEU A 126 8.59 13.14 5.91
CA LEU A 126 8.53 14.21 6.91
C LEU A 126 9.84 14.25 7.69
N SER A 127 10.25 15.45 8.15
CA SER A 127 11.31 15.55 9.13
C SER A 127 10.83 15.03 10.50
N PRO A 128 11.74 14.56 11.37
CA PRO A 128 11.39 14.07 12.71
C PRO A 128 10.53 15.05 13.51
N GLU A 129 10.82 16.34 13.44
CA GLU A 129 10.09 17.39 14.16
C GLU A 129 8.63 17.52 13.66
N LYS A 130 8.46 17.46 12.33
CA LYS A 130 7.12 17.51 11.72
C LYS A 130 6.30 16.26 12.03
N LEU A 131 6.97 15.13 12.12
CA LEU A 131 6.34 13.86 12.48
C LEU A 131 5.91 13.88 13.95
N ALA A 132 6.81 14.28 14.86
CA ALA A 132 6.50 14.43 16.28
C ALA A 132 5.34 15.39 16.51
N GLY A 133 5.35 16.56 15.87
CA GLY A 133 4.26 17.56 15.99
C GLY A 133 2.89 17.09 15.50
N ARG A 134 2.82 16.00 14.70
CA ARG A 134 1.55 15.36 14.31
C ARG A 134 1.05 14.36 15.35
N ILE A 135 1.96 13.70 16.05
CA ILE A 135 1.63 12.65 17.02
C ILE A 135 1.43 13.22 18.42
N GLU A 136 2.17 14.28 18.77
CA GLU A 136 2.10 14.94 20.10
C GLU A 136 0.69 15.32 20.53
N PRO A 137 -0.20 15.87 19.66
CA PRO A 137 -1.58 16.15 20.04
C PRO A 137 -2.39 14.91 20.44
N VAL A 138 -1.95 13.71 19.98
CA VAL A 138 -2.62 12.44 20.20
C VAL A 138 -2.03 11.70 21.41
N LEU A 139 -0.72 11.63 21.52
CA LEU A 139 -0.01 10.80 22.49
C LEU A 139 0.70 11.60 23.60
N GLY A 140 0.75 12.92 23.50
CA GLY A 140 1.41 13.78 24.49
C GLY A 140 2.86 13.37 24.76
N GLU A 141 3.19 13.17 26.03
CA GLU A 141 4.55 12.78 26.48
C GLU A 141 5.00 11.42 25.92
N GLY A 142 4.09 10.53 25.50
CA GLY A 142 4.38 9.23 24.88
C GLY A 142 4.88 9.31 23.45
N THR A 143 4.91 10.49 22.82
CA THR A 143 5.26 10.66 21.41
C THR A 143 6.68 10.14 21.08
N ALA A 144 7.67 10.43 21.90
CA ALA A 144 9.04 10.03 21.64
C ALA A 144 9.22 8.51 21.71
N ASP A 145 8.65 7.87 22.74
CA ASP A 145 8.67 6.40 22.89
C ASP A 145 7.92 5.72 21.73
N PHE A 146 6.76 6.23 21.35
CA PHE A 146 6.00 5.74 20.21
C PHE A 146 6.81 5.77 18.91
N LEU A 147 7.46 6.89 18.61
CA LEU A 147 8.25 7.01 17.38
C LEU A 147 9.47 6.09 17.38
N ALA A 148 10.15 5.92 18.52
CA ALA A 148 11.25 4.98 18.66
C ALA A 148 10.79 3.53 18.43
N ARG A 149 9.66 3.14 19.00
CA ARG A 149 9.06 1.82 18.81
C ARG A 149 8.61 1.57 17.38
N VAL A 150 8.03 2.58 16.71
CA VAL A 150 7.66 2.47 15.30
C VAL A 150 8.90 2.24 14.43
N GLU A 151 10.00 2.92 14.70
CA GLU A 151 11.25 2.73 13.95
C GLU A 151 11.86 1.35 14.19
N GLU A 152 11.86 0.88 15.43
CA GLU A 152 12.24 -0.48 15.79
C GLU A 152 11.38 -1.50 15.03
N PHE A 153 10.06 -1.36 15.08
CA PHE A 153 9.12 -2.23 14.38
C PHE A 153 9.36 -2.27 12.86
N ARG A 154 9.64 -1.13 12.25
CA ARG A 154 9.96 -1.02 10.82
C ARG A 154 11.30 -1.64 10.45
N SER A 155 12.20 -1.80 11.39
CA SER A 155 13.52 -2.42 11.17
C SER A 155 13.48 -3.94 11.12
N LEU A 156 12.44 -4.56 11.66
CA LEU A 156 12.27 -6.02 11.73
C LEU A 156 12.33 -6.68 10.36
N ARG A 157 12.95 -7.84 10.30
CA ARG A 157 13.17 -8.62 9.08
C ARG A 157 12.65 -10.04 9.26
N GLY A 158 11.51 -10.31 8.63
CA GLY A 158 10.94 -11.65 8.63
C GLY A 158 10.14 -12.01 9.88
N GLU A 159 9.53 -13.18 9.83
CA GLU A 159 8.56 -13.67 10.81
C GLU A 159 9.21 -13.89 12.18
N GLY A 160 10.44 -14.40 12.21
CA GLY A 160 11.15 -14.71 13.45
C GLY A 160 11.41 -13.52 14.35
N GLU A 161 11.54 -12.31 13.78
CA GLU A 161 11.71 -11.06 14.54
C GLU A 161 10.34 -10.41 14.84
N LEU A 162 9.36 -10.58 13.95
CA LEU A 162 8.06 -9.95 14.05
C LEU A 162 7.19 -10.59 15.14
N LEU A 163 7.13 -11.92 15.21
CA LEU A 163 6.25 -12.63 16.14
C LEU A 163 6.54 -12.33 17.62
N PRO A 164 7.82 -12.27 18.08
CA PRO A 164 8.11 -11.87 19.45
C PRO A 164 7.75 -10.42 19.78
N PHE A 165 7.63 -9.56 18.76
CA PHE A 165 7.31 -8.15 18.92
C PHE A 165 5.79 -7.90 19.04
N LEU A 166 4.95 -8.75 18.46
CA LEU A 166 3.47 -8.69 18.46
C LEU A 166 2.82 -9.53 19.55
#